data_5b41d7b5bffff837d970cdb2b8045b53
#
_entry.id   5b41d7b5bffff837d970cdb2b8045b53
#
_cell.length_a   1.000
_cell.length_b   1.000
_cell.length_c   1.000
_cell.angle_alpha   90.00
_cell.angle_beta   90.00
_cell.angle_gamma   90.00
#
_symmetry.space_group_name_H-M   'P 1'
#
loop_
_entity.id
_entity.type
_entity.pdbx_description
1 polymer ?
#
loop_
_entity_poly.entity_id
_entity_poly.type
_entity_poly.pdbx_seq_one_letter_code
_entity_poly.pdbx_strand_id
1 'polypeptide(L)'
;SRTMVSRKKSVIDAAMKNSQLFKSHFDLIIIDEAHRLSNKSAGRYKIVLDLIGRSNPSGIYAITGTPITNNPYNFYNILKLINAPIVKDWEFYVKQYCDGKKIFRKGEKDKWTPIFLKKVGKKAWKDLSRDEKNKLDKFLDENASSLWLHNGATNLDELKERVKGYYLRREKSDFDAMVKKEVKLV
;
A
#
# COMPACT_ATOMS: atom_id res chain seq x y z
N SER A 1 -7.52 10.84 -25.54
CA SER A 1 -7.77 10.04 -24.33
C SER A 1 -7.43 10.77 -23.03
N ARG A 2 -6.42 11.69 -22.98
CA ARG A 2 -6.10 12.51 -21.81
C ARG A 2 -7.23 13.45 -21.36
N THR A 3 -7.99 14.01 -22.29
CA THR A 3 -9.12 14.90 -22.03
C THR A 3 -10.32 14.22 -21.36
N MET A 4 -10.61 12.96 -21.68
CA MET A 4 -11.70 12.18 -21.05
C MET A 4 -11.40 11.84 -19.58
N VAL A 5 -10.17 11.47 -19.27
CA VAL A 5 -9.74 11.15 -17.89
C VAL A 5 -9.80 12.40 -17.00
N SER A 6 -9.40 13.55 -17.54
CA SER A 6 -9.45 14.84 -16.83
C SER A 6 -10.90 15.26 -16.54
N ARG A 7 -11.83 15.12 -17.51
CA ARG A 7 -13.26 15.45 -17.32
C ARG A 7 -13.93 14.55 -16.27
N LYS A 8 -13.65 13.21 -16.27
CA LYS A 8 -14.19 12.30 -15.25
C LYS A 8 -13.70 12.66 -13.86
N LYS A 9 -12.45 13.07 -13.71
CA LYS A 9 -11.90 13.50 -12.41
C LYS A 9 -12.59 14.75 -11.90
N SER A 10 -12.78 15.76 -12.73
CA SER A 10 -13.44 17.02 -12.34
C SER A 10 -14.92 16.83 -11.94
N VAL A 11 -15.65 15.91 -12.60
CA VAL A 11 -17.05 15.61 -12.25
C VAL A 11 -17.14 14.90 -10.90
N ILE A 12 -16.25 13.94 -10.65
CA ILE A 12 -16.17 13.25 -9.35
C ILE A 12 -15.81 14.26 -8.25
N ASP A 13 -14.81 15.10 -8.45
CA ASP A 13 -14.36 16.09 -7.48
C ASP A 13 -15.47 17.12 -7.18
N ALA A 14 -16.27 17.53 -8.19
CA ALA A 14 -17.40 18.42 -8.03
C ALA A 14 -18.57 17.74 -7.27
N ALA A 15 -18.90 16.50 -7.61
CA ALA A 15 -19.92 15.73 -6.91
C ALA A 15 -19.55 15.49 -5.44
N MET A 16 -18.27 15.22 -5.16
CA MET A 16 -17.74 15.09 -3.81
C MET A 16 -17.89 16.38 -3.01
N LYS A 17 -17.48 17.52 -3.55
CA LYS A 17 -17.56 18.83 -2.89
C LYS A 17 -18.99 19.21 -2.50
N ASN A 18 -19.98 18.79 -3.28
CA ASN A 18 -21.39 19.10 -3.05
C ASN A 18 -22.13 18.04 -2.20
N SER A 19 -21.51 16.90 -1.94
CA SER A 19 -22.10 15.83 -1.14
C SER A 19 -22.17 16.24 0.34
N GLN A 20 -23.32 15.98 0.94
CA GLN A 20 -23.55 16.14 2.40
C GLN A 20 -22.48 15.35 3.19
N LEU A 21 -22.12 14.16 2.72
CA LEU A 21 -21.10 13.29 3.32
C LEU A 21 -19.74 14.02 3.52
N PHE A 22 -19.32 14.83 2.55
CA PHE A 22 -18.04 15.55 2.62
C PHE A 22 -18.13 16.88 3.38
N LYS A 23 -19.31 17.32 3.74
CA LYS A 23 -19.56 18.50 4.58
C LYS A 23 -19.72 18.15 6.05
N SER A 24 -19.91 16.86 6.35
CA SER A 24 -20.10 16.38 7.71
C SER A 24 -18.77 15.96 8.34
N HIS A 25 -18.65 16.14 9.65
CA HIS A 25 -17.57 15.58 10.47
C HIS A 25 -18.04 14.28 11.10
N PHE A 26 -17.14 13.30 11.15
CA PHE A 26 -17.41 11.98 11.73
C PHE A 26 -16.34 11.67 12.76
N ASP A 27 -16.76 11.38 13.99
CA ASP A 27 -15.87 10.95 15.06
C ASP A 27 -15.44 9.49 14.90
N LEU A 28 -16.28 8.72 14.21
CA LEU A 28 -16.04 7.30 13.94
C LEU A 28 -16.37 6.99 12.48
N ILE A 29 -15.47 6.29 11.80
CA ILE A 29 -15.68 5.77 10.45
C ILE A 29 -15.59 4.26 10.47
N ILE A 30 -16.66 3.58 10.03
CA ILE A 30 -16.69 2.13 9.85
C ILE A 30 -16.74 1.83 8.35
N ILE A 31 -15.77 1.05 7.86
CA ILE A 31 -15.64 0.68 6.46
C ILE A 31 -15.95 -0.80 6.33
N ASP A 32 -17.12 -1.12 5.81
CA ASP A 32 -17.48 -2.49 5.49
C ASP A 32 -16.90 -2.93 4.15
N GLU A 33 -16.59 -4.23 4.01
CA GLU A 33 -15.92 -4.82 2.86
C GLU A 33 -14.64 -4.09 2.46
N ALA A 34 -13.83 -3.75 3.46
CA ALA A 34 -12.63 -2.94 3.31
C ALA A 34 -11.60 -3.52 2.32
N HIS A 35 -11.64 -4.82 2.01
CA HIS A 35 -10.82 -5.43 0.97
C HIS A 35 -11.01 -4.77 -0.41
N ARG A 36 -12.18 -4.17 -0.67
CA ARG A 36 -12.44 -3.40 -1.90
C ARG A 36 -11.62 -2.12 -2.00
N LEU A 37 -11.01 -1.69 -0.90
CA LEU A 37 -10.11 -0.53 -0.83
C LEU A 37 -8.63 -0.92 -0.88
N SER A 38 -8.30 -2.16 -1.16
CA SER A 38 -6.93 -2.66 -1.25
C SER A 38 -6.09 -2.01 -2.37
N ASN A 39 -6.74 -1.47 -3.40
CA ASN A 39 -6.07 -0.79 -4.50
C ASN A 39 -6.06 0.74 -4.30
N LYS A 40 -4.90 1.29 -3.92
CA LYS A 40 -4.70 2.74 -3.72
C LYS A 40 -4.92 3.60 -4.97
N SER A 41 -4.86 3.02 -6.17
CA SER A 41 -5.09 3.74 -7.43
C SER A 41 -6.57 3.88 -7.74
N ALA A 42 -7.44 3.09 -7.12
CA ALA A 42 -8.87 3.15 -7.33
C ALA A 42 -9.47 4.46 -6.80
N GLY A 43 -10.41 5.02 -7.54
CA GLY A 43 -11.10 6.26 -7.14
C GLY A 43 -11.74 6.16 -5.76
N ARG A 44 -12.39 5.01 -5.45
CA ARG A 44 -13.00 4.75 -4.14
C ARG A 44 -12.00 4.84 -2.97
N TYR A 45 -10.76 4.35 -3.12
CA TYR A 45 -9.73 4.46 -2.08
C TYR A 45 -9.40 5.93 -1.79
N LYS A 46 -9.23 6.73 -2.86
CA LYS A 46 -8.91 8.16 -2.74
C LYS A 46 -10.05 8.94 -2.10
N ILE A 47 -11.29 8.59 -2.44
CA ILE A 47 -12.50 9.18 -1.84
C ILE A 47 -12.54 8.92 -0.32
N VAL A 48 -12.35 7.68 0.10
CA VAL A 48 -12.35 7.32 1.51
C VAL A 48 -11.19 7.99 2.25
N LEU A 49 -10.00 8.01 1.66
CA LEU A 49 -8.84 8.68 2.26
C LEU A 49 -9.06 10.19 2.42
N ASP A 50 -9.68 10.84 1.44
CA ASP A 50 -10.05 12.28 1.52
C ASP A 50 -11.10 12.53 2.62
N LEU A 51 -12.10 11.66 2.72
CA LEU A 51 -13.11 11.72 3.79
C LEU A 51 -12.48 11.59 5.19
N ILE A 52 -11.59 10.61 5.37
CA ILE A 52 -10.84 10.41 6.61
C ILE A 52 -10.02 11.66 6.94
N GLY A 53 -9.28 12.19 5.97
CA GLY A 53 -8.46 13.38 6.17
C GLY A 53 -9.26 14.63 6.56
N ARG A 54 -10.47 14.79 6.03
CA ARG A 54 -11.37 15.93 6.36
C ARG A 54 -12.04 15.78 7.70
N SER A 55 -12.50 14.58 8.01
CA SER A 55 -13.22 14.32 9.27
C SER A 55 -12.28 14.21 10.46
N ASN A 56 -11.02 13.82 10.24
CA ASN A 56 -10.05 13.55 11.31
C ASN A 56 -10.66 12.73 12.47
N PRO A 57 -11.22 11.55 12.18
CA PRO A 57 -12.01 10.79 13.14
C PRO A 57 -11.13 10.25 14.27
N SER A 58 -11.71 10.12 15.47
CA SER A 58 -11.07 9.50 16.64
C SER A 58 -10.88 8.00 16.46
N GLY A 59 -11.70 7.35 15.64
CA GLY A 59 -11.62 5.91 15.36
C GLY A 59 -11.94 5.56 13.91
N ILE A 60 -11.21 4.57 13.37
CA ILE A 60 -11.49 4.00 12.04
C ILE A 60 -11.48 2.49 12.17
N TYR A 61 -12.57 1.83 11.79
CA TYR A 61 -12.70 0.38 11.73
C TYR A 61 -12.86 -0.09 10.30
N ALA A 62 -12.02 -1.02 9.89
CA ALA A 62 -12.09 -1.67 8.58
C ALA A 62 -12.54 -3.13 8.78
N ILE A 63 -13.75 -3.44 8.33
CA ILE A 63 -14.36 -4.77 8.44
C ILE A 63 -14.19 -5.48 7.10
N THR A 64 -13.72 -6.72 7.12
CA THR A 64 -13.61 -7.55 5.92
C THR A 64 -13.48 -9.03 6.26
N GLY A 65 -14.16 -9.89 5.51
CA GLY A 65 -14.00 -11.34 5.60
C GLY A 65 -12.70 -11.86 4.96
N THR A 66 -12.04 -11.06 4.11
CA THR A 66 -10.84 -11.44 3.34
C THR A 66 -9.79 -10.33 3.34
N PRO A 67 -9.11 -10.10 4.47
CA PRO A 67 -8.18 -8.97 4.62
C PRO A 67 -6.91 -9.12 3.77
N ILE A 68 -6.41 -10.35 3.67
CA ILE A 68 -5.24 -10.70 2.85
C ILE A 68 -5.76 -11.59 1.71
N THR A 69 -5.99 -10.98 0.54
CA THR A 69 -6.39 -11.76 -0.64
C THR A 69 -5.20 -12.56 -1.16
N ASN A 70 -4.35 -12.02 -2.02
CA ASN A 70 -3.22 -12.76 -2.60
C ASN A 70 -1.87 -12.09 -2.37
N ASN A 71 -1.85 -10.89 -1.77
CA ASN A 71 -0.63 -10.12 -1.63
C ASN A 71 -0.70 -9.24 -0.37
N PRO A 72 0.30 -9.31 0.53
CA PRO A 72 0.40 -8.47 1.72
C PRO A 72 0.35 -6.96 1.41
N TYR A 73 0.71 -6.54 0.21
CA TYR A 73 0.60 -5.16 -0.24
C TYR A 73 -0.84 -4.66 -0.28
N ASN A 74 -1.80 -5.52 -0.59
CA ASN A 74 -3.23 -5.18 -0.53
C ASN A 74 -3.64 -4.88 0.92
N PHE A 75 -3.14 -5.66 1.85
CA PHE A 75 -3.38 -5.46 3.28
C PHE A 75 -2.70 -4.18 3.80
N TYR A 76 -1.50 -3.82 3.31
CA TYR A 76 -0.86 -2.54 3.61
C TYR A 76 -1.79 -1.35 3.39
N ASN A 77 -2.53 -1.34 2.27
CA ASN A 77 -3.42 -0.22 1.96
C ASN A 77 -4.62 -0.13 2.93
N ILE A 78 -5.11 -1.26 3.44
CA ILE A 78 -6.15 -1.30 4.48
C ILE A 78 -5.58 -0.81 5.81
N LEU A 79 -4.42 -1.32 6.22
CA LEU A 79 -3.73 -0.89 7.43
C LEU A 79 -3.41 0.61 7.41
N LYS A 80 -3.11 1.16 6.23
CA LYS A 80 -2.88 2.59 6.05
C LYS A 80 -4.15 3.42 6.28
N LEU A 81 -5.33 2.94 5.88
CA LEU A 81 -6.59 3.63 6.14
C LEU A 81 -6.87 3.76 7.64
N ILE A 82 -6.56 2.72 8.42
CA ILE A 82 -6.73 2.74 9.89
C ILE A 82 -5.52 3.33 10.63
N ASN A 83 -4.55 3.89 9.90
CA ASN A 83 -3.33 4.50 10.44
C ASN A 83 -2.51 3.56 11.37
N ALA A 84 -2.44 2.27 11.04
CA ALA A 84 -1.67 1.30 11.82
C ALA A 84 -0.17 1.63 11.80
N PRO A 85 0.55 1.59 12.96
CA PRO A 85 1.95 1.98 13.05
C PRO A 85 2.90 1.28 12.10
N ILE A 86 2.62 0.02 11.75
CA ILE A 86 3.46 -0.80 10.85
C ILE A 86 3.59 -0.23 9.43
N VAL A 87 2.68 0.66 9.01
CA VAL A 87 2.69 1.26 7.67
C VAL A 87 3.43 2.60 7.60
N LYS A 88 4.05 3.06 8.68
CA LYS A 88 4.82 4.31 8.70
C LYS A 88 6.01 4.25 7.75
N ASP A 89 6.69 3.10 7.69
CA ASP A 89 7.79 2.86 6.74
C ASP A 89 7.32 1.91 5.62
N TRP A 90 7.04 2.50 4.47
CA TRP A 90 6.59 1.76 3.29
C TRP A 90 7.67 0.85 2.71
N GLU A 91 8.93 1.31 2.66
CA GLU A 91 10.04 0.51 2.13
C GLU A 91 10.30 -0.71 2.99
N PHE A 92 10.31 -0.52 4.31
CA PHE A 92 10.42 -1.63 5.25
C PHE A 92 9.30 -2.64 5.03
N TYR A 93 8.04 -2.18 5.00
CA TYR A 93 6.90 -3.07 4.82
C TYR A 93 7.00 -3.89 3.52
N VAL A 94 7.33 -3.23 2.43
CA VAL A 94 7.42 -3.87 1.11
C VAL A 94 8.59 -4.86 1.05
N LYS A 95 9.75 -4.52 1.58
CA LYS A 95 10.91 -5.42 1.65
C LYS A 95 10.62 -6.63 2.53
N GLN A 96 10.05 -6.39 3.70
CA GLN A 96 9.86 -7.41 4.72
C GLN A 96 8.72 -8.39 4.38
N TYR A 97 7.60 -7.89 3.86
CA TYR A 97 6.38 -8.70 3.72
C TYR A 97 5.94 -8.96 2.28
N CYS A 98 6.43 -8.19 1.30
CA CYS A 98 5.99 -8.28 -0.09
C CYS A 98 7.08 -8.79 -1.04
N ASP A 99 8.18 -9.37 -0.54
CA ASP A 99 9.37 -9.71 -1.34
C ASP A 99 9.81 -8.52 -2.22
N GLY A 100 9.80 -7.32 -1.63
CA GLY A 100 9.99 -6.08 -2.33
C GLY A 100 11.40 -5.93 -2.89
N LYS A 101 11.49 -5.71 -4.20
CA LYS A 101 12.76 -5.49 -4.91
C LYS A 101 12.70 -4.17 -5.66
N LYS A 102 13.67 -3.31 -5.40
CA LYS A 102 13.86 -2.08 -6.16
C LYS A 102 14.57 -2.39 -7.46
N ILE A 103 13.95 -2.06 -8.58
CA ILE A 103 14.55 -2.22 -9.90
C ILE A 103 14.61 -0.88 -10.61
N PHE A 104 15.71 -0.65 -11.33
CA PHE A 104 15.84 0.55 -12.16
C PHE A 104 15.07 0.37 -13.46
N ARG A 105 14.50 1.44 -13.97
CA ARG A 105 13.85 1.42 -15.27
C ARG A 105 14.87 1.11 -16.36
N LYS A 106 14.41 0.50 -17.45
CA LYS A 106 15.28 0.15 -18.59
C LYS A 106 16.07 1.37 -19.06
N GLY A 107 17.37 1.19 -19.23
CA GLY A 107 18.31 2.22 -19.68
C GLY A 107 18.80 3.21 -18.60
N GLU A 108 18.20 3.23 -17.41
CA GLU A 108 18.63 4.15 -16.35
C GLU A 108 20.06 3.84 -15.86
N LYS A 109 20.39 2.57 -15.64
CA LYS A 109 21.75 2.17 -15.28
C LYS A 109 22.76 2.53 -16.38
N ASP A 110 22.40 2.30 -17.64
CA ASP A 110 23.25 2.60 -18.79
C ASP A 110 23.51 4.11 -18.93
N LYS A 111 22.52 4.92 -18.57
CA LYS A 111 22.63 6.39 -18.55
C LYS A 111 23.53 6.91 -17.44
N TRP A 112 23.34 6.41 -16.21
CA TRP A 112 23.95 6.99 -15.02
C TRP A 112 25.32 6.38 -14.66
N THR A 113 25.56 5.10 -14.99
CA THR A 113 26.85 4.44 -14.70
C THR A 113 28.04 5.14 -15.36
N PRO A 114 28.03 5.52 -16.64
CA PRO A 114 29.15 6.25 -17.27
C PRO A 114 29.44 7.60 -16.61
N ILE A 115 28.37 8.29 -16.13
CA ILE A 115 28.51 9.57 -15.44
C ILE A 115 29.25 9.38 -14.12
N PHE A 116 28.89 8.34 -13.36
CA PHE A 116 29.60 7.99 -12.12
C PHE A 116 31.06 7.58 -12.38
N LEU A 117 31.27 6.70 -13.37
CA LEU A 117 32.65 6.24 -13.74
C LEU A 117 33.53 7.41 -14.06
N LYS A 118 33.07 8.38 -14.85
CA LYS A 118 33.80 9.62 -15.15
C LYS A 118 34.12 10.41 -13.87
N LYS A 119 33.18 10.50 -12.92
CA LYS A 119 33.37 11.22 -11.65
C LYS A 119 34.48 10.60 -10.79
N VAL A 120 34.60 9.27 -10.79
CA VAL A 120 35.63 8.54 -10.00
C VAL A 120 36.89 8.22 -10.80
N GLY A 121 37.02 8.69 -12.04
CA GLY A 121 38.23 8.51 -12.90
C GLY A 121 38.43 7.07 -13.39
N LYS A 122 37.33 6.28 -13.49
CA LYS A 122 37.35 4.87 -13.94
C LYS A 122 36.78 4.74 -15.35
N LYS A 123 37.22 3.73 -16.11
CA LYS A 123 36.74 3.49 -17.48
C LYS A 123 35.66 2.46 -17.58
N ALA A 124 35.62 1.48 -16.66
CA ALA A 124 34.64 0.41 -16.69
C ALA A 124 34.17 0.00 -15.28
N TRP A 125 33.01 -0.61 -15.19
CA TRP A 125 32.45 -1.19 -13.96
C TRP A 125 33.40 -2.18 -13.26
N LYS A 126 34.10 -3.00 -14.03
CA LYS A 126 35.05 -4.00 -13.51
C LYS A 126 36.22 -3.38 -12.75
N ASP A 127 36.56 -2.12 -13.05
CA ASP A 127 37.68 -1.39 -12.45
C ASP A 127 37.34 -0.78 -11.10
N LEU A 128 36.05 -0.85 -10.68
CA LEU A 128 35.60 -0.32 -9.41
C LEU A 128 35.94 -1.27 -8.27
N SER A 129 36.49 -0.73 -7.19
CA SER A 129 36.61 -1.41 -5.89
C SER A 129 35.22 -1.71 -5.28
N ARG A 130 35.17 -2.54 -4.22
CA ARG A 130 33.96 -2.84 -3.50
C ARG A 130 33.27 -1.58 -2.95
N ASP A 131 34.06 -0.67 -2.39
CA ASP A 131 33.53 0.59 -1.83
C ASP A 131 33.03 1.54 -2.91
N GLU A 132 33.69 1.59 -4.05
CA GLU A 132 33.26 2.38 -5.22
C GLU A 132 31.95 1.81 -5.81
N LYS A 133 31.76 0.48 -5.81
CA LYS A 133 30.49 -0.16 -6.19
C LYS A 133 29.34 0.22 -5.25
N ASN A 134 29.60 0.21 -3.95
CA ASN A 134 28.60 0.66 -2.97
C ASN A 134 28.26 2.16 -3.15
N LYS A 135 29.24 2.99 -3.49
CA LYS A 135 29.00 4.41 -3.82
C LYS A 135 28.23 4.58 -5.12
N LEU A 136 28.48 3.73 -6.13
CA LEU A 136 27.68 3.73 -7.36
C LEU A 136 26.21 3.35 -7.08
N ASP A 137 25.95 2.33 -6.25
CA ASP A 137 24.58 1.94 -5.93
C ASP A 137 23.83 3.08 -5.24
N LYS A 138 24.45 3.78 -4.30
CA LYS A 138 23.89 4.99 -3.69
C LYS A 138 23.63 6.10 -4.73
N PHE A 139 24.59 6.35 -5.60
CA PHE A 139 24.46 7.34 -6.66
C PHE A 139 23.30 7.02 -7.62
N LEU A 140 23.14 5.74 -7.98
CA LEU A 140 22.01 5.29 -8.80
C LEU A 140 20.68 5.45 -8.06
N ASP A 141 20.64 5.16 -6.76
CA ASP A 141 19.46 5.32 -5.94
C ASP A 141 18.98 6.78 -5.86
N GLU A 142 19.88 7.73 -5.89
CA GLU A 142 19.60 9.16 -5.83
C GLU A 142 19.22 9.75 -7.21
N ASN A 143 19.79 9.25 -8.31
CA ASN A 143 19.70 9.89 -9.62
C ASN A 143 18.87 9.10 -10.64
N ALA A 144 18.83 7.76 -10.54
CA ALA A 144 18.17 6.91 -11.51
C ALA A 144 16.69 6.66 -11.17
N SER A 145 15.82 6.70 -12.18
CA SER A 145 14.42 6.32 -12.02
C SER A 145 14.28 4.84 -11.72
N SER A 146 13.61 4.53 -10.63
CA SER A 146 13.38 3.15 -10.18
C SER A 146 11.90 2.89 -9.93
N LEU A 147 11.56 1.62 -9.82
CA LEU A 147 10.25 1.16 -9.40
C LEU A 147 10.41 -0.03 -8.44
N TRP A 148 9.40 -0.25 -7.62
CA TRP A 148 9.36 -1.38 -6.70
C TRP A 148 8.49 -2.49 -7.26
N LEU A 149 9.04 -3.71 -7.34
CA LEU A 149 8.29 -4.94 -7.47
C LEU A 149 7.91 -5.39 -6.06
N HIS A 150 6.64 -5.71 -5.83
CA HIS A 150 6.12 -6.05 -4.50
C HIS A 150 4.95 -7.04 -4.59
N ASN A 151 5.09 -8.04 -5.46
CA ASN A 151 4.03 -9.02 -5.73
C ASN A 151 4.20 -10.33 -4.94
N GLY A 152 5.25 -10.44 -4.14
CA GLY A 152 5.51 -11.61 -3.30
C GLY A 152 4.85 -11.54 -1.93
N ALA A 153 5.08 -12.58 -1.15
CA ALA A 153 4.64 -12.72 0.23
C ALA A 153 5.73 -13.41 1.06
N THR A 154 6.23 -12.72 2.08
CA THR A 154 7.28 -13.19 2.97
C THR A 154 6.94 -12.83 4.41
N ASN A 155 7.51 -13.53 5.38
CA ASN A 155 7.41 -13.24 6.82
C ASN A 155 5.97 -12.99 7.31
N LEU A 156 4.99 -13.72 6.77
CA LEU A 156 3.57 -13.51 7.06
C LEU A 156 3.19 -13.75 8.52
N ASP A 157 3.90 -14.65 9.21
CA ASP A 157 3.64 -14.92 10.62
C ASP A 157 4.12 -13.77 11.50
N GLU A 158 5.29 -13.17 11.19
CA GLU A 158 5.73 -11.93 11.82
C GLU A 158 4.73 -10.79 11.57
N LEU A 159 4.23 -10.67 10.35
CA LEU A 159 3.21 -9.67 10.02
C LEU A 159 1.94 -9.86 10.87
N LYS A 160 1.45 -11.09 11.01
CA LYS A 160 0.28 -11.40 11.85
C LYS A 160 0.50 -10.98 13.30
N GLU A 161 1.66 -11.31 13.89
CA GLU A 161 1.96 -10.91 15.27
C GLU A 161 2.04 -9.40 15.42
N ARG A 162 2.67 -8.70 14.49
CA ARG A 162 2.78 -7.22 14.55
C ARG A 162 1.44 -6.49 14.40
N VAL A 163 0.49 -7.08 13.68
CA VAL A 163 -0.83 -6.46 13.51
C VAL A 163 -1.86 -6.93 14.54
N LYS A 164 -1.54 -7.87 15.41
CA LYS A 164 -2.43 -8.48 16.38
C LYS A 164 -3.21 -7.46 17.23
N GLY A 165 -2.57 -6.33 17.59
CA GLY A 165 -3.22 -5.25 18.33
C GLY A 165 -4.20 -4.39 17.50
N TYR A 166 -4.19 -4.52 16.18
CA TYR A 166 -4.99 -3.72 15.23
C TYR A 166 -5.92 -4.57 14.36
N TYR A 167 -5.85 -5.90 14.50
CA TYR A 167 -6.54 -6.85 13.66
C TYR A 167 -7.18 -7.95 14.49
N LEU A 168 -8.50 -8.02 14.43
CA LEU A 168 -9.29 -9.08 15.05
C LEU A 168 -9.84 -9.99 13.95
N ARG A 169 -9.45 -11.26 13.93
CA ARG A 169 -10.03 -12.29 13.08
C ARG A 169 -10.97 -13.18 13.89
N ARG A 170 -12.13 -13.41 13.34
CA ARG A 170 -13.06 -14.45 13.82
C ARG A 170 -13.22 -15.49 12.73
N GLU A 171 -13.09 -16.75 13.06
CA GLU A 171 -13.34 -17.87 12.15
C GLU A 171 -14.76 -18.39 12.32
N LYS A 172 -15.28 -19.09 11.30
CA LYS A 172 -16.63 -19.70 11.41
C LYS A 172 -16.73 -20.63 12.60
N SER A 173 -15.69 -21.41 12.90
CA SER A 173 -15.59 -22.28 14.06
C SER A 173 -15.84 -21.56 15.39
N ASP A 174 -15.48 -20.27 15.48
CA ASP A 174 -15.71 -19.46 16.68
C ASP A 174 -17.22 -19.18 16.89
N PHE A 175 -18.03 -19.31 15.82
CA PHE A 175 -19.46 -19.08 15.82
C PHE A 175 -20.31 -20.35 15.79
N ASP A 176 -19.76 -21.47 15.31
CA ASP A 176 -20.49 -22.75 15.20
C ASP A 176 -20.90 -23.30 16.58
N ALA A 177 -20.21 -22.88 17.64
CA ALA A 177 -20.61 -23.13 19.01
C ALA A 177 -21.82 -22.30 19.47
N MET A 178 -22.14 -21.20 18.77
CA MET A 178 -23.21 -20.25 19.16
C MET A 178 -24.50 -20.37 18.35
N VAL A 179 -24.47 -20.97 17.17
CA VAL A 179 -25.64 -21.01 16.28
C VAL A 179 -25.88 -22.41 15.72
N LYS A 180 -26.56 -23.25 16.46
CA LYS A 180 -27.25 -24.39 15.86
C LYS A 180 -28.44 -23.85 15.06
N LYS A 181 -28.29 -23.80 13.74
CA LYS A 181 -29.40 -23.52 12.83
C LYS A 181 -30.31 -24.77 12.80
N GLU A 182 -31.34 -24.81 13.61
CA GLU A 182 -32.46 -25.74 13.39
C GLU A 182 -33.22 -25.26 12.16
N VAL A 183 -33.03 -25.91 11.04
CA VAL A 183 -33.91 -25.79 9.88
C VAL A 183 -35.06 -26.75 10.10
N LYS A 184 -36.20 -26.25 10.61
CA LYS A 184 -37.46 -26.99 10.55
C LYS A 184 -37.98 -26.87 9.12
N LEU A 185 -37.94 -27.97 8.39
CA LEU A 185 -38.70 -28.14 7.15
C LEU A 185 -40.16 -28.28 7.55
N VAL A 186 -40.98 -27.33 7.10
CA VAL A 186 -42.45 -27.39 7.15
C VAL A 186 -42.96 -28.02 5.89
#